data_0e419793797297803c5cc086c4879677
#
_entry.id   0e419793797297803c5cc086c4879677
#
_cell.length_a   1.000
_cell.length_b   1.000
_cell.length_c   1.000
_cell.angle_alpha   90.00
_cell.angle_beta   90.00
_cell.angle_gamma   90.00
#
_symmetry.space_group_name_H-M   'P 1'
#
loop_
_entity.id
_entity.type
_entity.pdbx_description
1 polymer ?
#
loop_
_entity_poly.entity_id
_entity_poly.type
_entity_poly.pdbx_seq_one_letter_code
_entity_poly.pdbx_strand_id
1 'polypeptide(L)'
;MRTEQEKTNIQKIVDFVDKSLLIVDDDNPLRDRLARAMKKKGFMVVQADSVKKGISLTKNSPPAFAIVDLRLNDGNGLEVVKVIRSLKKDSRVVMLTGYGNIPTAVAAVKAGAIDYIPKPADADDVERALLASPESKANPPENPMSADRVKWEHIHRVFELCNRNV
;
A
#
# COMPACT_ATOMS: atom_id res chain seq x y z
N MET A 1 3.81 27.91 -2.11
CA MET A 1 4.36 27.65 -3.46
C MET A 1 5.37 26.53 -3.37
N ARG A 2 5.13 25.43 -4.07
CA ARG A 2 6.11 24.35 -4.16
C ARG A 2 7.25 24.78 -5.08
N THR A 3 8.50 24.50 -4.68
CA THR A 3 9.67 24.77 -5.52
C THR A 3 9.65 23.86 -6.75
N GLU A 4 10.31 24.26 -7.84
CA GLU A 4 10.38 23.44 -9.06
C GLU A 4 10.98 22.05 -8.81
N GLN A 5 11.87 21.93 -7.82
CA GLN A 5 12.44 20.64 -7.41
C GLN A 5 11.42 19.72 -6.73
N GLU A 6 10.46 20.28 -6.00
CA GLU A 6 9.35 19.48 -5.43
C GLU A 6 8.38 18.99 -6.50
N LYS A 7 8.27 19.72 -7.62
CA LYS A 7 7.43 19.31 -8.75
C LYS A 7 8.03 18.15 -9.54
N THR A 8 9.35 17.97 -9.48
CA THR A 8 10.06 16.96 -10.27
C THR A 8 9.99 15.55 -9.66
N ASN A 9 9.65 15.44 -8.39
CA ASN A 9 9.64 14.16 -7.67
C ASN A 9 8.25 13.54 -7.46
N ILE A 10 7.19 14.17 -7.96
CA ILE A 10 5.84 13.61 -7.84
C ILE A 10 5.57 12.75 -9.08
N GLN A 11 5.79 11.47 -8.93
CA GLN A 11 5.32 10.52 -9.94
C GLN A 11 3.79 10.56 -9.99
N LYS A 12 3.26 10.71 -11.18
CA LYS A 12 1.81 10.66 -11.45
C LYS A 12 1.46 9.34 -12.12
N ILE A 13 0.22 8.92 -11.95
CA ILE A 13 -0.26 7.66 -12.57
C ILE A 13 -0.07 7.65 -14.10
N VAL A 14 -0.07 8.81 -14.73
CA VAL A 14 0.15 8.92 -16.18
C VAL A 14 1.54 8.44 -16.62
N ASP A 15 2.51 8.44 -15.69
CA ASP A 15 3.88 8.01 -15.96
C ASP A 15 4.01 6.47 -15.98
N PHE A 16 2.99 5.76 -15.56
CA PHE A 16 2.99 4.29 -15.50
C PHE A 16 2.30 3.69 -16.73
N VAL A 17 2.92 2.69 -17.32
CA VAL A 17 2.36 1.94 -18.46
C VAL A 17 1.19 1.07 -18.01
N ASP A 18 1.38 0.33 -16.91
CA ASP A 18 0.34 -0.51 -16.32
C ASP A 18 -0.30 0.24 -15.14
N LYS A 19 -1.58 0.52 -15.25
CA LYS A 19 -2.38 1.27 -14.28
C LYS A 19 -3.36 0.38 -13.52
N SER A 20 -3.21 -0.93 -13.61
CA SER A 20 -4.11 -1.88 -12.96
C SER A 20 -3.97 -1.80 -11.44
N LEU A 21 -5.10 -1.67 -10.76
CA LEU A 21 -5.19 -1.57 -9.31
C LEU A 21 -6.22 -2.56 -8.79
N LEU A 22 -5.78 -3.44 -7.90
CA LEU A 22 -6.65 -4.33 -7.15
C LEU A 22 -6.93 -3.74 -5.77
N ILE A 23 -8.20 -3.63 -5.40
CA ILE A 23 -8.61 -3.21 -4.05
C ILE A 23 -9.28 -4.40 -3.37
N VAL A 24 -8.73 -4.84 -2.25
CA VAL A 24 -9.26 -5.95 -1.45
C VAL A 24 -9.67 -5.43 -0.08
N ASP A 25 -10.98 -5.38 0.17
CA ASP A 25 -11.56 -4.95 1.44
C ASP A 25 -12.97 -5.55 1.56
N ASP A 26 -13.33 -6.07 2.73
CA ASP A 26 -14.67 -6.59 2.98
C ASP A 26 -15.68 -5.51 3.37
N ASP A 27 -15.24 -4.30 3.66
CA ASP A 27 -16.09 -3.14 3.89
C ASP A 27 -16.54 -2.56 2.54
N ASN A 28 -17.74 -2.92 2.12
CA ASN A 28 -18.29 -2.54 0.82
C ASN A 28 -18.35 -1.00 0.62
N PRO A 29 -18.90 -0.21 1.56
CA PRO A 29 -18.95 1.26 1.39
C PRO A 29 -17.57 1.88 1.26
N LEU A 30 -16.61 1.47 2.08
CA LEU A 30 -15.24 1.99 2.01
C LEU A 30 -14.57 1.60 0.69
N ARG A 31 -14.67 0.32 0.31
CA ARG A 31 -14.09 -0.18 -0.94
C ARG A 31 -14.65 0.55 -2.15
N ASP A 32 -15.97 0.72 -2.22
CA ASP A 32 -16.62 1.41 -3.35
C ASP A 32 -16.23 2.88 -3.43
N ARG A 33 -16.15 3.55 -2.30
CA ARG A 33 -15.71 4.95 -2.23
C ARG A 33 -14.27 5.10 -2.70
N LEU A 34 -13.39 4.23 -2.23
CA LEU A 34 -11.98 4.23 -2.61
C LEU A 34 -11.81 3.89 -4.10
N ALA A 35 -12.56 2.91 -4.59
CA ALA A 35 -12.54 2.53 -6.00
C ALA A 35 -12.94 3.69 -6.92
N ARG A 36 -14.00 4.41 -6.57
CA ARG A 36 -14.44 5.58 -7.34
C ARG A 36 -13.39 6.69 -7.35
N ALA A 37 -12.79 6.95 -6.21
CA ALA A 37 -11.74 7.97 -6.08
C ALA A 37 -10.50 7.60 -6.91
N MET A 38 -10.07 6.34 -6.86
CA MET A 38 -8.90 5.88 -7.60
C MET A 38 -9.14 5.84 -9.11
N LYS A 39 -10.36 5.49 -9.55
CA LYS A 39 -10.74 5.59 -10.97
C LYS A 39 -10.63 7.02 -11.49
N LYS A 40 -11.09 7.99 -10.72
CA LYS A 40 -10.97 9.42 -11.07
C LYS A 40 -9.51 9.88 -11.19
N LYS A 41 -8.61 9.24 -10.45
CA LYS A 41 -7.18 9.52 -10.49
C LYS A 41 -6.46 8.86 -11.67
N GLY A 42 -7.13 7.97 -12.41
CA GLY A 42 -6.61 7.33 -13.63
C GLY A 42 -6.26 5.86 -13.48
N PHE A 43 -6.52 5.23 -12.34
CA PHE A 43 -6.29 3.80 -12.16
C PHE A 43 -7.37 2.95 -12.81
N MET A 44 -6.99 1.79 -13.29
CA MET A 44 -7.92 0.75 -13.77
C MET A 44 -8.22 -0.19 -12.60
N VAL A 45 -9.36 0.02 -11.94
CA VAL A 45 -9.68 -0.59 -10.65
C VAL A 45 -10.48 -1.88 -10.80
N VAL A 46 -10.04 -2.92 -10.11
CA VAL A 46 -10.76 -4.17 -9.89
C VAL A 46 -10.94 -4.36 -8.37
N GLN A 47 -12.09 -4.84 -7.96
CA GLN A 47 -12.44 -4.96 -6.54
C GLN A 47 -12.61 -6.43 -6.12
N ALA A 48 -12.18 -6.75 -4.91
CA ALA A 48 -12.42 -8.02 -4.24
C ALA A 48 -12.88 -7.77 -2.80
N ASP A 49 -13.82 -8.59 -2.33
CA ASP A 49 -14.39 -8.50 -0.98
C ASP A 49 -13.82 -9.53 0.00
N SER A 50 -12.87 -10.36 -0.45
CA SER A 50 -12.34 -11.48 0.32
C SER A 50 -10.93 -11.84 -0.11
N VAL A 51 -10.23 -12.58 0.75
CA VAL A 51 -8.92 -13.17 0.42
C VAL A 51 -9.03 -14.07 -0.81
N LYS A 52 -10.00 -14.95 -0.82
CA LYS A 52 -10.23 -15.90 -1.91
C LYS A 52 -10.39 -15.20 -3.25
N LYS A 53 -11.25 -14.19 -3.30
CA LYS A 53 -11.49 -13.42 -4.53
C LYS A 53 -10.27 -12.61 -4.94
N GLY A 54 -9.58 -12.00 -3.98
CA GLY A 54 -8.35 -11.26 -4.22
C GLY A 54 -7.26 -12.14 -4.84
N ILE A 55 -7.07 -13.33 -4.32
CA ILE A 55 -6.11 -14.31 -4.86
C ILE A 55 -6.52 -14.75 -6.27
N SER A 56 -7.80 -15.06 -6.47
CA SER A 56 -8.32 -15.48 -7.78
C SER A 56 -8.09 -14.42 -8.86
N LEU A 57 -8.42 -13.18 -8.55
CA LEU A 57 -8.20 -12.04 -9.49
C LEU A 57 -6.72 -11.81 -9.75
N THR A 58 -5.88 -11.95 -8.75
CA THR A 58 -4.43 -11.82 -8.89
C THR A 58 -3.85 -12.88 -9.81
N LYS A 59 -4.30 -14.12 -9.69
CA LYS A 59 -3.86 -15.23 -10.55
C LYS A 59 -4.27 -15.04 -12.02
N ASN A 60 -5.46 -14.46 -12.25
CA ASN A 60 -5.94 -14.19 -13.60
C ASN A 60 -5.19 -13.01 -14.26
N SER A 61 -4.93 -11.97 -13.49
CA SER A 61 -4.25 -10.76 -13.98
C SER A 61 -3.52 -10.07 -12.82
N PRO A 62 -2.21 -10.35 -12.65
CA PRO A 62 -1.45 -9.73 -11.56
C PRO A 62 -1.47 -8.21 -11.66
N PRO A 63 -1.89 -7.49 -10.60
CA PRO A 63 -2.01 -6.04 -10.66
C PRO A 63 -0.67 -5.32 -10.51
N ALA A 64 -0.53 -4.16 -11.15
CA ALA A 64 0.62 -3.29 -10.95
C ALA A 64 0.58 -2.60 -9.59
N PHE A 65 -0.63 -2.33 -9.10
CA PHE A 65 -0.89 -1.69 -7.81
C PHE A 65 -1.93 -2.48 -7.03
N ALA A 66 -1.81 -2.49 -5.72
CA ALA A 66 -2.82 -3.12 -4.86
C ALA A 66 -3.00 -2.37 -3.55
N ILE A 67 -4.25 -2.30 -3.12
CA ILE A 67 -4.64 -1.81 -1.80
C ILE A 67 -5.33 -2.99 -1.11
N VAL A 68 -4.77 -3.46 0.00
CA VAL A 68 -5.23 -4.68 0.65
C VAL A 68 -5.50 -4.40 2.13
N ASP A 69 -6.73 -4.68 2.58
CA ASP A 69 -7.06 -4.67 4.00
C ASP A 69 -6.39 -5.87 4.69
N LEU A 70 -5.83 -5.63 5.86
CA LEU A 70 -5.18 -6.67 6.63
C LEU A 70 -6.16 -7.73 7.13
N ARG A 71 -7.31 -7.31 7.65
CA ARG A 71 -8.33 -8.21 8.20
C ARG A 71 -9.51 -8.34 7.27
N LEU A 72 -9.69 -9.53 6.77
CA LEU A 72 -10.81 -9.89 5.91
C LEU A 72 -11.64 -10.98 6.59
N ASN A 73 -12.91 -11.13 6.21
CA ASN A 73 -13.81 -12.10 6.84
C ASN A 73 -13.33 -13.55 6.72
N ASP A 74 -12.63 -13.87 5.62
CA ASP A 74 -12.16 -15.22 5.31
C ASP A 74 -10.66 -15.42 5.54
N GLY A 75 -9.97 -14.43 6.15
CA GLY A 75 -8.55 -14.59 6.46
C GLY A 75 -7.77 -13.29 6.55
N ASN A 76 -6.48 -13.39 6.30
CA ASN A 76 -5.52 -12.30 6.43
C ASN A 76 -5.12 -11.78 5.05
N GLY A 77 -5.17 -10.46 4.86
CA GLY A 77 -4.76 -9.81 3.61
C GLY A 77 -3.31 -10.05 3.23
N LEU A 78 -2.45 -10.43 4.17
CA LEU A 78 -1.05 -10.80 3.87
C LEU A 78 -0.94 -11.97 2.89
N GLU A 79 -1.91 -12.88 2.89
CA GLU A 79 -1.96 -13.99 1.93
C GLU A 79 -2.10 -13.48 0.50
N VAL A 80 -2.94 -12.45 0.31
CA VAL A 80 -3.09 -11.80 -1.00
C VAL A 80 -1.78 -11.13 -1.43
N VAL A 81 -1.13 -10.43 -0.52
CA VAL A 81 0.15 -9.74 -0.79
C VAL A 81 1.23 -10.73 -1.22
N LYS A 82 1.32 -11.87 -0.55
CA LYS A 82 2.29 -12.92 -0.90
C LYS A 82 2.07 -13.45 -2.31
N VAL A 83 0.81 -13.69 -2.69
CA VAL A 83 0.47 -14.16 -4.05
C VAL A 83 0.82 -13.10 -5.08
N ILE A 84 0.48 -11.83 -4.83
CA ILE A 84 0.85 -10.73 -5.73
C ILE A 84 2.36 -10.69 -5.93
N ARG A 85 3.14 -10.75 -4.85
CA ARG A 85 4.61 -10.73 -4.92
C ARG A 85 5.20 -11.91 -5.67
N SER A 86 4.61 -13.08 -5.52
CA SER A 86 5.10 -14.27 -6.22
C SER A 86 4.90 -14.19 -7.74
N LEU A 87 3.84 -13.51 -8.18
CA LEU A 87 3.48 -13.40 -9.61
C LEU A 87 4.00 -12.12 -10.26
N LYS A 88 4.15 -11.04 -9.52
CA LYS A 88 4.61 -9.74 -10.02
C LYS A 88 5.45 -9.03 -8.98
N LYS A 89 6.77 -9.18 -9.06
CA LYS A 89 7.71 -8.67 -8.06
C LYS A 89 7.77 -7.15 -7.97
N ASP A 90 7.46 -6.45 -9.03
CA ASP A 90 7.45 -4.98 -9.10
C ASP A 90 6.10 -4.35 -8.75
N SER A 91 5.11 -5.16 -8.38
CA SER A 91 3.81 -4.66 -7.93
C SER A 91 3.97 -3.78 -6.67
N ARG A 92 3.25 -2.68 -6.65
CA ARG A 92 3.24 -1.74 -5.51
C ARG A 92 2.01 -2.01 -4.66
N VAL A 93 2.24 -2.52 -3.45
CA VAL A 93 1.17 -2.93 -2.54
C VAL A 93 1.18 -2.06 -1.30
N VAL A 94 0.03 -1.47 -1.00
CA VAL A 94 -0.23 -0.71 0.23
C VAL A 94 -1.25 -1.47 1.06
N MET A 95 -0.96 -1.68 2.33
CA MET A 95 -1.91 -2.30 3.25
C MET A 95 -2.69 -1.27 4.03
N LEU A 96 -3.99 -1.52 4.16
CA LEU A 96 -4.85 -0.77 5.06
C LEU A 96 -5.07 -1.58 6.36
N THR A 97 -5.10 -0.90 7.49
CA THR A 97 -5.33 -1.56 8.76
C THR A 97 -6.13 -0.67 9.72
N GLY A 98 -7.14 -1.25 10.36
CA GLY A 98 -7.90 -0.57 11.43
C GLY A 98 -7.15 -0.52 12.76
N TYR A 99 -6.10 -1.33 12.90
CA TYR A 99 -5.30 -1.40 14.12
C TYR A 99 -3.83 -1.21 13.77
N GLY A 100 -3.33 -0.01 14.05
CA GLY A 100 -1.94 0.32 13.80
C GLY A 100 -1.04 -0.18 14.92
N ASN A 101 -0.74 -1.48 14.98
CA ASN A 101 0.30 -1.97 15.85
C ASN A 101 1.57 -2.32 15.08
N ILE A 102 2.71 -2.25 15.76
CA ILE A 102 4.03 -2.43 15.15
C ILE A 102 4.22 -3.83 14.55
N PRO A 103 3.83 -4.94 15.23
CA PRO A 103 3.95 -6.28 14.64
C PRO A 103 3.21 -6.42 13.32
N THR A 104 2.05 -5.80 13.19
CA THR A 104 1.25 -5.79 11.95
C THR A 104 1.99 -5.07 10.82
N ALA A 105 2.57 -3.91 11.09
CA ALA A 105 3.33 -3.16 10.11
C ALA A 105 4.58 -3.93 9.65
N VAL A 106 5.28 -4.58 10.56
CA VAL A 106 6.46 -5.41 10.25
C VAL A 106 6.05 -6.60 9.36
N ALA A 107 4.96 -7.28 9.70
CA ALA A 107 4.45 -8.39 8.91
C ALA A 107 4.08 -7.96 7.50
N ALA A 108 3.47 -6.79 7.34
CA ALA A 108 3.12 -6.22 6.03
C ALA A 108 4.37 -5.97 5.18
N VAL A 109 5.39 -5.35 5.75
CA VAL A 109 6.66 -5.08 5.05
C VAL A 109 7.37 -6.37 4.67
N LYS A 110 7.42 -7.36 5.55
CA LYS A 110 8.01 -8.68 5.28
C LYS A 110 7.28 -9.44 4.17
N ALA A 111 5.96 -9.27 4.06
CA ALA A 111 5.18 -9.88 3.00
C ALA A 111 5.37 -9.17 1.65
N GLY A 112 6.01 -8.02 1.63
CA GLY A 112 6.32 -7.27 0.43
C GLY A 112 5.48 -6.02 0.18
N ALA A 113 4.70 -5.56 1.18
CA ALA A 113 4.02 -4.29 1.09
C ALA A 113 5.04 -3.14 1.12
N ILE A 114 4.82 -2.13 0.29
CA ILE A 114 5.71 -0.95 0.26
C ILE A 114 5.36 0.05 1.36
N ASP A 115 4.13 0.01 1.84
CA ASP A 115 3.67 0.88 2.92
C ASP A 115 2.43 0.28 3.60
N TYR A 116 2.10 0.81 4.77
CA TYR A 116 0.83 0.53 5.41
C TYR A 116 0.19 1.84 5.87
N ILE A 117 -1.14 1.92 5.81
CA ILE A 117 -1.89 3.12 6.17
C ILE A 117 -2.98 2.74 7.16
N PRO A 118 -3.07 3.41 8.33
CA PRO A 118 -4.16 3.17 9.26
C PRO A 118 -5.48 3.72 8.72
N LYS A 119 -6.56 3.01 8.97
CA LYS A 119 -7.91 3.51 8.70
C LYS A 119 -8.31 4.57 9.74
N PRO A 120 -9.06 5.60 9.36
CA PRO A 120 -9.60 5.87 8.05
C PRO A 120 -8.54 6.41 7.07
N ALA A 121 -8.51 5.88 5.84
CA ALA A 121 -7.54 6.26 4.83
C ALA A 121 -8.16 7.21 3.80
N ASP A 122 -7.47 8.31 3.54
CA ASP A 122 -7.81 9.23 2.48
C ASP A 122 -7.25 8.70 1.14
N ALA A 123 -8.03 8.83 0.07
CA ALA A 123 -7.61 8.43 -1.26
C ALA A 123 -6.32 9.14 -1.73
N ASP A 124 -6.13 10.38 -1.34
CA ASP A 124 -4.91 11.14 -1.67
C ASP A 124 -3.68 10.57 -0.95
N ASP A 125 -3.82 10.15 0.30
CA ASP A 125 -2.75 9.50 1.06
C ASP A 125 -2.38 8.14 0.46
N VAL A 126 -3.39 7.38 0.05
CA VAL A 126 -3.20 6.08 -0.59
C VAL A 126 -2.49 6.24 -1.94
N GLU A 127 -2.92 7.20 -2.75
CA GLU A 127 -2.26 7.50 -4.03
C GLU A 127 -0.80 7.85 -3.84
N ARG A 128 -0.49 8.74 -2.88
CA ARG A 128 0.90 9.11 -2.58
C ARG A 128 1.73 7.92 -2.19
N ALA A 129 1.19 7.02 -1.37
CA ALA A 129 1.88 5.81 -0.95
C ALA A 129 2.14 4.85 -2.13
N LEU A 130 1.15 4.67 -3.01
CA LEU A 130 1.27 3.80 -4.19
C LEU A 130 2.31 4.33 -5.19
N LEU A 131 2.38 5.64 -5.37
CA LEU A 131 3.23 6.29 -6.36
C LEU A 131 4.58 6.75 -5.80
N ALA A 132 4.84 6.58 -4.52
CA ALA A 132 6.08 6.98 -3.88
C ALA A 132 7.27 6.21 -4.48
N SER A 133 8.34 6.94 -4.83
CA SER A 133 9.56 6.31 -5.31
C SER A 133 10.28 5.59 -4.15
N PRO A 134 11.03 4.49 -4.41
CA PRO A 134 11.82 3.83 -3.38
C PRO A 134 12.79 4.77 -2.66
N GLU A 135 13.33 5.76 -3.36
CA GLU A 135 14.26 6.74 -2.81
C GLU A 135 13.59 7.68 -1.79
N SER A 136 12.33 8.04 -1.99
CA SER A 136 11.61 8.90 -1.07
C SER A 136 11.29 8.22 0.26
N LYS A 137 11.38 6.90 0.32
CA LYS A 137 11.16 6.11 1.55
C LYS A 137 12.42 5.86 2.34
N ALA A 138 13.59 6.00 1.74
CA ALA A 138 14.88 5.78 2.39
C ALA A 138 15.27 6.93 3.32
N ASN A 139 14.76 8.13 3.09
CA ASN A 139 15.06 9.30 3.89
C ASN A 139 13.87 9.69 4.77
N PRO A 140 14.03 9.71 6.11
CA PRO A 140 12.99 10.26 6.96
C PRO A 140 12.77 11.73 6.64
N PRO A 141 11.54 12.25 6.74
CA PRO A 141 11.30 13.66 6.54
C PRO A 141 12.16 14.48 7.50
N GLU A 142 12.78 15.53 6.99
CA GLU A 142 13.70 16.37 7.76
C GLU A 142 13.04 17.11 8.94
N ASN A 143 11.73 17.08 9.02
CA ASN A 143 10.98 17.79 10.05
C ASN A 143 10.68 16.86 11.23
N PRO A 144 11.31 17.12 12.42
CA PRO A 144 11.39 16.12 13.50
C PRO A 144 10.09 15.81 14.23
N MET A 145 8.97 16.43 13.92
CA MET A 145 7.76 16.36 14.76
C MET A 145 6.48 15.93 14.04
N SER A 146 6.55 15.43 12.81
CA SER A 146 5.36 14.88 12.18
C SER A 146 5.07 13.47 12.69
N ALA A 147 3.80 13.14 12.90
CA ALA A 147 3.37 11.80 13.28
C ALA A 147 3.87 10.74 12.29
N ASP A 148 4.06 11.11 11.03
CA ASP A 148 4.57 10.23 9.97
C ASP A 148 6.04 9.86 10.17
N ARG A 149 6.86 10.76 10.69
CA ARG A 149 8.25 10.48 11.00
C ARG A 149 8.40 9.49 12.15
N VAL A 150 7.65 9.68 13.22
CA VAL A 150 7.66 8.76 14.38
C VAL A 150 7.25 7.35 13.92
N LYS A 151 6.25 7.26 13.07
CA LYS A 151 5.76 6.02 12.49
C LYS A 151 6.82 5.32 11.64
N TRP A 152 7.49 6.07 10.76
CA TRP A 152 8.53 5.55 9.89
C TRP A 152 9.74 5.04 10.68
N GLU A 153 10.25 5.83 11.61
CA GLU A 153 11.40 5.45 12.46
C GLU A 153 11.09 4.19 13.29
N HIS A 154 9.86 4.08 13.78
CA HIS A 154 9.42 2.95 14.58
C HIS A 154 9.37 1.65 13.75
N ILE A 155 8.81 1.72 12.56
CA ILE A 155 8.73 0.57 11.62
C ILE A 155 10.13 0.15 11.19
N HIS A 156 10.98 1.09 10.81
CA HIS A 156 12.34 0.82 10.37
C HIS A 156 13.20 0.19 11.47
N ARG A 157 13.10 0.71 12.68
CA ARG A 157 13.82 0.18 13.86
C ARG A 157 13.40 -1.25 14.18
N VAL A 158 12.10 -1.53 14.18
CA VAL A 158 11.61 -2.90 14.46
C VAL A 158 12.01 -3.85 13.34
N PHE A 159 11.99 -3.42 12.09
CA PHE A 159 12.44 -4.21 10.95
C PHE A 159 13.93 -4.58 11.07
N GLU A 160 14.79 -3.66 11.43
CA GLU A 160 16.22 -3.92 11.66
C GLU A 160 16.44 -4.92 12.80
N LEU A 161 15.72 -4.74 13.93
CA LEU A 161 15.81 -5.67 15.07
C LEU A 161 15.38 -7.09 14.69
N CYS A 162 14.34 -7.23 13.90
CA CYS A 162 13.86 -8.53 13.41
C CYS A 162 14.86 -9.21 12.46
N ASN A 163 15.58 -8.45 11.66
CA ASN A 163 16.60 -9.00 10.74
C ASN A 163 17.90 -9.41 11.46
N ARG A 164 18.18 -8.86 12.62
CA ARG A 164 19.38 -9.21 13.41
C ARG A 164 19.21 -10.47 14.26
N ASN A 165 17.99 -10.95 14.42
CA ASN A 165 17.66 -12.11 15.27
C ASN A 165 17.38 -13.40 14.45
N VAL A 166 17.98 -13.51 13.30
CA VAL A 166 17.90 -14.74 12.50
C VAL A 166 19.16 -15.56 12.72
#